data_09a6d5ac134b82733afde5c0e1e4397e
#
_entry.id   09a6d5ac134b82733afde5c0e1e4397e
#
_cell.length_a   1.000
_cell.length_b   1.000
_cell.length_c   1.000
_cell.angle_alpha   90.00
_cell.angle_beta   90.00
_cell.angle_gamma   90.00
#
_symmetry.space_group_name_H-M   'P 1'
#
loop_
_entity.id
_entity.type
_entity.pdbx_description
1 polymer ?
#
loop_
_entity_poly.entity_id
_entity_poly.type
_entity_poly.pdbx_seq_one_letter_code
_entity_poly.pdbx_strand_id
1 'polypeptide(L)'
;MKSIKNRIWSSVLPELKESEERMAVVLKGKEVADAMTVQMRQDVAALKEKGCTPTLCILRVGERPDDLAYERGIIKRAGTVDIEVQKVVLPENVSQEEFDRTLTRLNEDDAIHGILMFRPLPKHLDNEKARCMLNPAKDIDGCTDLSLAGEI
;
A
#
# COMPACT_ATOMS: atom_id res chain seq x y z
N MET A 1 38.10 21.20 32.86
CA MET A 1 36.70 21.14 32.42
C MET A 1 36.43 19.82 31.70
N LYS A 2 35.88 18.83 32.38
CA LYS A 2 35.52 17.55 31.80
C LYS A 2 34.10 17.64 31.20
N SER A 3 34.02 17.37 29.91
CA SER A 3 32.86 17.53 29.05
C SER A 3 31.59 16.81 29.59
N ILE A 4 30.51 17.53 29.65
CA ILE A 4 29.15 17.09 30.07
C ILE A 4 28.59 15.99 29.17
N LYS A 5 29.17 15.75 28.01
CA LYS A 5 28.70 14.74 27.03
C LYS A 5 28.85 13.29 27.47
N ASN A 6 29.71 12.96 28.45
CA ASN A 6 29.91 11.56 28.87
C ASN A 6 29.01 11.08 30.03
N ARG A 7 28.16 11.95 30.56
CA ARG A 7 27.31 11.59 31.72
C ARG A 7 25.88 11.13 31.38
N ILE A 8 25.44 11.38 30.15
CA ILE A 8 24.08 11.04 29.72
C ILE A 8 23.99 9.62 29.17
N TRP A 9 25.09 9.11 28.61
CA TRP A 9 25.10 7.78 27.99
C TRP A 9 25.34 6.63 28.99
N SER A 10 25.95 6.89 30.12
CA SER A 10 26.22 5.85 31.15
C SER A 10 25.01 5.50 32.04
N SER A 11 23.96 6.32 32.00
CA SER A 11 22.73 6.06 32.77
C SER A 11 21.60 5.42 31.95
N VAL A 12 21.78 5.29 30.63
CA VAL A 12 20.75 4.76 29.72
C VAL A 12 21.08 3.36 29.20
N LEU A 13 22.34 2.93 29.31
CA LEU A 13 22.72 1.56 28.98
C LEU A 13 22.65 0.70 30.23
N PRO A 14 21.72 -0.28 30.30
CA PRO A 14 21.80 -1.30 31.35
C PRO A 14 23.14 -2.02 31.21
N GLU A 15 23.82 -2.26 32.34
CA GLU A 15 25.05 -3.04 32.40
C GLU A 15 24.82 -4.35 31.63
N LEU A 16 25.49 -4.49 30.50
CA LEU A 16 25.51 -5.72 29.73
C LEU A 16 26.26 -6.74 30.58
N LYS A 17 25.55 -7.57 31.32
CA LYS A 17 26.10 -8.77 31.88
C LYS A 17 26.65 -9.60 30.72
N GLU A 18 27.97 -9.72 30.66
CA GLU A 18 28.66 -10.71 29.84
C GLU A 18 28.17 -12.09 30.26
N SER A 19 27.62 -12.86 29.31
CA SER A 19 27.24 -14.28 29.36
C SER A 19 25.72 -14.59 29.31
N GLU A 20 24.94 -13.92 28.46
CA GLU A 20 23.82 -14.61 27.88
C GLU A 20 24.11 -14.78 26.38
N GLU A 21 24.21 -16.05 25.95
CA GLU A 21 24.24 -16.39 24.53
C GLU A 21 23.05 -15.72 23.88
N ARG A 22 23.27 -14.63 23.16
CA ARG A 22 22.25 -13.93 22.38
C ARG A 22 21.88 -14.83 21.22
N MET A 23 20.99 -15.76 21.47
CA MET A 23 20.37 -16.54 20.39
C MET A 23 19.64 -15.59 19.47
N ALA A 24 19.92 -15.65 18.18
CA ALA A 24 19.22 -14.87 17.18
C ALA A 24 17.73 -15.25 17.21
N VAL A 25 16.86 -14.27 17.38
CA VAL A 25 15.41 -14.49 17.33
C VAL A 25 14.98 -14.39 15.87
N VAL A 26 14.45 -15.47 15.33
CA VAL A 26 13.87 -15.48 13.99
C VAL A 26 12.48 -14.85 14.06
N LEU A 27 12.36 -13.62 13.59
CA LEU A 27 11.08 -12.92 13.48
C LEU A 27 10.31 -13.46 12.27
N LYS A 28 9.23 -14.19 12.51
CA LYS A 28 8.36 -14.74 11.47
C LYS A 28 7.28 -13.71 11.12
N GLY A 29 7.33 -13.13 9.92
CA GLY A 29 6.33 -12.16 9.44
C GLY A 29 4.89 -12.73 9.41
N LYS A 30 4.73 -14.05 9.37
CA LYS A 30 3.42 -14.71 9.36
C LYS A 30 2.57 -14.36 10.59
N GLU A 31 3.13 -14.40 11.79
CA GLU A 31 2.40 -14.11 13.02
C GLU A 31 1.88 -12.66 13.04
N VAL A 32 2.70 -11.72 12.57
CA VAL A 32 2.31 -10.31 12.42
C VAL A 32 1.21 -10.17 11.39
N ALA A 33 1.35 -10.81 10.24
CA ALA A 33 0.35 -10.76 9.17
C ALA A 33 -1.00 -11.38 9.58
N ASP A 34 -0.97 -12.46 10.38
CA ASP A 34 -2.18 -13.08 10.92
C ASP A 34 -2.88 -12.15 11.92
N ALA A 35 -2.13 -11.52 12.84
CA ALA A 35 -2.67 -10.55 13.80
C ALA A 35 -3.27 -9.32 13.07
N MET A 36 -2.57 -8.76 12.09
CA MET A 36 -3.08 -7.66 11.26
C MET A 36 -4.35 -8.08 10.50
N THR A 37 -4.44 -9.32 10.03
CA THR A 37 -5.62 -9.82 9.32
C THR A 37 -6.85 -9.84 10.22
N VAL A 38 -6.69 -10.23 11.49
CA VAL A 38 -7.79 -10.21 12.47
C VAL A 38 -8.26 -8.78 12.70
N GLN A 39 -7.34 -7.84 12.92
CA GLN A 39 -7.67 -6.43 13.13
C GLN A 39 -8.38 -5.83 11.91
N MET A 40 -7.83 -6.04 10.70
CA MET A 40 -8.45 -5.53 9.47
C MET A 40 -9.88 -6.04 9.26
N ARG A 41 -10.16 -7.31 9.59
CA ARG A 41 -11.54 -7.84 9.51
C ARG A 41 -12.50 -7.10 10.44
N GLN A 42 -12.06 -6.79 11.65
CA GLN A 42 -12.87 -6.03 12.62
C GLN A 42 -13.13 -4.62 12.13
N ASP A 43 -12.10 -3.96 11.60
CA ASP A 43 -12.22 -2.60 11.08
C ASP A 43 -13.15 -2.54 9.86
N VAL A 44 -13.02 -3.50 8.93
CA VAL A 44 -13.91 -3.61 7.76
C VAL A 44 -15.35 -3.87 8.17
N ALA A 45 -15.59 -4.77 9.14
CA ALA A 45 -16.93 -5.02 9.65
C ALA A 45 -17.55 -3.75 10.26
N ALA A 46 -16.79 -3.01 11.07
CA ALA A 46 -17.23 -1.77 11.67
C ALA A 46 -17.53 -0.67 10.64
N LEU A 47 -16.78 -0.63 9.53
CA LEU A 47 -17.07 0.29 8.41
C LEU A 47 -18.35 -0.09 7.69
N LYS A 48 -18.58 -1.39 7.44
CA LYS A 48 -19.80 -1.89 6.79
C LYS A 48 -21.04 -1.63 7.63
N GLU A 49 -20.97 -1.76 8.94
CA GLU A 49 -22.06 -1.38 9.86
C GLU A 49 -22.45 0.11 9.75
N LYS A 50 -21.48 0.96 9.39
CA LYS A 50 -21.70 2.39 9.14
C LYS A 50 -22.13 2.70 7.70
N GLY A 51 -22.36 1.67 6.88
CA GLY A 51 -22.78 1.81 5.47
C GLY A 51 -21.60 2.07 4.50
N CYS A 52 -20.36 1.94 4.95
CA CYS A 52 -19.19 2.08 4.09
C CYS A 52 -18.61 0.70 3.74
N THR A 53 -18.63 0.33 2.47
CA THR A 53 -17.99 -0.88 1.98
C THR A 53 -16.60 -0.55 1.41
N PRO A 54 -15.50 -0.88 2.12
CA PRO A 54 -14.17 -0.59 1.61
C PRO A 54 -13.94 -1.25 0.25
N THR A 55 -13.59 -0.45 -0.75
CA THR A 55 -13.41 -0.88 -2.14
C THR A 55 -12.04 -0.46 -2.66
N LEU A 56 -11.28 -1.45 -3.13
CA LEU A 56 -10.00 -1.28 -3.80
C LEU A 56 -10.23 -1.33 -5.32
N CYS A 57 -9.78 -0.31 -6.04
CA CYS A 57 -9.72 -0.35 -7.49
C CYS A 57 -8.33 -0.78 -7.98
N ILE A 58 -8.27 -1.83 -8.79
CA ILE A 58 -7.08 -2.21 -9.54
C ILE A 58 -7.20 -1.59 -10.94
N LEU A 59 -6.31 -0.65 -11.26
CA LEU A 59 -6.18 -0.06 -12.59
C LEU A 59 -4.97 -0.67 -13.30
N ARG A 60 -5.19 -1.37 -14.41
CA ARG A 60 -4.12 -1.90 -15.26
C ARG A 60 -4.35 -1.67 -16.73
N VAL A 61 -3.27 -1.66 -17.49
CA VAL A 61 -3.27 -1.52 -18.95
C VAL A 61 -2.67 -2.79 -19.57
N GLY A 62 -3.42 -3.43 -20.46
CA GLY A 62 -3.03 -4.68 -21.08
C GLY A 62 -3.16 -5.90 -20.15
N GLU A 63 -2.51 -6.99 -20.53
CA GLU A 63 -2.65 -8.31 -19.87
C GLU A 63 -1.31 -9.02 -19.70
N ARG A 64 -0.33 -8.33 -19.12
CA ARG A 64 0.97 -8.94 -18.85
C ARG A 64 0.81 -10.10 -17.87
N PRO A 65 1.48 -11.25 -18.11
CA PRO A 65 1.35 -12.43 -17.23
C PRO A 65 1.66 -12.14 -15.75
N ASP A 66 2.67 -11.30 -15.49
CA ASP A 66 3.08 -10.93 -14.15
C ASP A 66 2.00 -10.10 -13.45
N ASP A 67 1.40 -9.15 -14.17
CA ASP A 67 0.29 -8.32 -13.66
C ASP A 67 -0.92 -9.19 -13.30
N LEU A 68 -1.25 -10.17 -14.15
CA LEU A 68 -2.34 -11.10 -13.90
C LEU A 68 -2.07 -12.00 -12.68
N ALA A 69 -0.82 -12.42 -12.48
CA ALA A 69 -0.44 -13.22 -11.32
C ALA A 69 -0.54 -12.39 -10.03
N TYR A 70 -0.08 -11.14 -10.06
CA TYR A 70 -0.16 -10.21 -8.94
C TYR A 70 -1.62 -9.86 -8.62
N GLU A 71 -2.44 -9.52 -9.64
CA GLU A 71 -3.87 -9.25 -9.49
C GLU A 71 -4.59 -10.38 -8.75
N ARG A 72 -4.35 -11.64 -9.12
CA ARG A 72 -4.95 -12.78 -8.42
C ARG A 72 -4.57 -12.84 -6.93
N GLY A 73 -3.32 -12.53 -6.62
CA GLY A 73 -2.83 -12.46 -5.24
C GLY A 73 -3.55 -11.38 -4.43
N ILE A 74 -3.72 -10.19 -5.01
CA ILE A 74 -4.41 -9.05 -4.39
C ILE A 74 -5.88 -9.40 -4.13
N ILE A 75 -6.59 -9.93 -5.14
CA ILE A 75 -8.00 -10.32 -5.00
C ILE A 75 -8.17 -11.35 -3.89
N LYS A 76 -7.31 -12.37 -3.86
CA LYS A 76 -7.32 -13.37 -2.78
C LYS A 76 -7.09 -12.73 -1.41
N ARG A 77 -6.13 -11.81 -1.30
CA ARG A 77 -5.82 -11.13 -0.05
C ARG A 77 -6.95 -10.21 0.40
N ALA A 78 -7.51 -9.39 -0.49
CA ALA A 78 -8.66 -8.54 -0.21
C ALA A 78 -9.85 -9.35 0.29
N GLY A 79 -10.15 -10.49 -0.35
CA GLY A 79 -11.21 -11.39 0.08
C GLY A 79 -11.00 -11.98 1.48
N THR A 80 -9.75 -12.12 1.95
CA THR A 80 -9.51 -12.61 3.33
C THR A 80 -9.90 -11.61 4.40
N VAL A 81 -10.02 -10.33 4.07
CA VAL A 81 -10.37 -9.23 4.98
C VAL A 81 -11.69 -8.57 4.59
N ASP A 82 -12.40 -9.14 3.63
CA ASP A 82 -13.73 -8.69 3.19
C ASP A 82 -13.75 -7.28 2.57
N ILE A 83 -12.65 -6.90 1.90
CA ILE A 83 -12.52 -5.70 1.07
C ILE A 83 -12.97 -6.06 -0.34
N GLU A 84 -13.83 -5.22 -0.94
CA GLU A 84 -14.25 -5.40 -2.32
C GLU A 84 -13.17 -4.96 -3.30
N VAL A 85 -13.09 -5.65 -4.45
CA VAL A 85 -12.11 -5.33 -5.50
C VAL A 85 -12.86 -5.04 -6.80
N GLN A 86 -12.71 -3.81 -7.26
CA GLN A 86 -13.13 -3.37 -8.59
C GLN A 86 -11.95 -3.42 -9.54
N LYS A 87 -12.14 -4.02 -10.73
CA LYS A 87 -11.09 -4.03 -11.77
C LYS A 87 -11.45 -3.08 -12.89
N VAL A 88 -10.48 -2.24 -13.24
CA VAL A 88 -10.52 -1.38 -14.42
C VAL A 88 -9.35 -1.76 -15.31
N VAL A 89 -9.67 -2.40 -16.43
CA VAL A 89 -8.69 -2.91 -17.39
C VAL A 89 -8.81 -2.09 -18.67
N LEU A 90 -7.75 -1.40 -19.01
CA LEU A 90 -7.65 -0.66 -20.26
C LEU A 90 -6.90 -1.49 -21.31
N PRO A 91 -7.24 -1.37 -22.59
CA PRO A 91 -6.53 -2.05 -23.65
C PRO A 91 -5.08 -1.58 -23.72
N GLU A 92 -4.16 -2.44 -24.18
CA GLU A 92 -2.73 -2.12 -24.24
C GLU A 92 -2.43 -0.88 -25.09
N ASN A 93 -3.25 -0.62 -26.10
CA ASN A 93 -3.13 0.53 -27.00
C ASN A 93 -4.00 1.73 -26.60
N VAL A 94 -4.46 1.79 -25.33
CA VAL A 94 -5.26 2.92 -24.82
C VAL A 94 -4.51 4.24 -25.05
N SER A 95 -5.22 5.29 -25.46
CA SER A 95 -4.62 6.62 -25.61
C SER A 95 -4.32 7.25 -24.24
N GLN A 96 -3.34 8.17 -24.21
CA GLN A 96 -3.05 8.95 -23.00
C GLN A 96 -4.31 9.68 -22.49
N GLU A 97 -5.08 10.27 -23.39
CA GLU A 97 -6.29 11.01 -23.03
C GLU A 97 -7.35 10.11 -22.36
N GLU A 98 -7.56 8.92 -22.88
CA GLU A 98 -8.51 7.97 -22.29
C GLU A 98 -8.02 7.42 -20.95
N PHE A 99 -6.72 7.16 -20.83
CA PHE A 99 -6.10 6.79 -19.56
C PHE A 99 -6.30 7.88 -18.51
N ASP A 100 -5.98 9.13 -18.83
CA ASP A 100 -6.10 10.28 -17.95
C ASP A 100 -7.56 10.48 -17.49
N ARG A 101 -8.50 10.41 -18.43
CA ARG A 101 -9.93 10.50 -18.13
C ARG A 101 -10.39 9.39 -17.20
N THR A 102 -9.90 8.17 -17.41
CA THR A 102 -10.22 7.05 -16.55
C THR A 102 -9.67 7.26 -15.15
N LEU A 103 -8.41 7.65 -15.01
CA LEU A 103 -7.79 7.89 -13.71
C LEU A 103 -8.48 9.04 -12.97
N THR A 104 -8.84 10.13 -13.67
CA THR A 104 -9.60 11.23 -13.09
C THR A 104 -10.94 10.76 -12.52
N ARG A 105 -11.69 9.99 -13.29
CA ARG A 105 -12.97 9.42 -12.82
C ARG A 105 -12.79 8.54 -11.59
N LEU A 106 -11.75 7.71 -11.52
CA LEU A 106 -11.47 6.87 -10.36
C LEU A 106 -11.09 7.69 -9.12
N ASN A 107 -10.35 8.78 -9.31
CA ASN A 107 -10.02 9.70 -8.22
C ASN A 107 -11.26 10.37 -7.63
N GLU A 108 -12.25 10.69 -8.48
CA GLU A 108 -13.48 11.41 -8.10
C GLU A 108 -14.59 10.48 -7.59
N ASP A 109 -14.46 9.17 -7.78
CA ASP A 109 -15.48 8.20 -7.37
C ASP A 109 -15.40 7.90 -5.86
N ASP A 110 -16.34 8.44 -5.09
CA ASP A 110 -16.42 8.24 -3.64
C ASP A 110 -16.65 6.77 -3.21
N ALA A 111 -17.10 5.92 -4.13
CA ALA A 111 -17.23 4.50 -3.86
C ALA A 111 -15.89 3.75 -3.91
N ILE A 112 -14.82 4.38 -4.42
CA ILE A 112 -13.47 3.83 -4.48
C ILE A 112 -12.62 4.47 -3.39
N HIS A 113 -12.14 3.64 -2.46
CA HIS A 113 -11.40 4.08 -1.28
C HIS A 113 -9.88 3.97 -1.44
N GLY A 114 -9.42 3.15 -2.38
CA GLY A 114 -8.02 3.00 -2.72
C GLY A 114 -7.84 2.61 -4.18
N ILE A 115 -6.77 3.10 -4.81
CA ILE A 115 -6.42 2.79 -6.20
C ILE A 115 -5.04 2.15 -6.21
N LEU A 116 -4.97 0.95 -6.78
CA LEU A 116 -3.72 0.29 -7.11
C LEU A 116 -3.50 0.37 -8.62
N MET A 117 -2.65 1.29 -9.03
CA MET A 117 -2.27 1.48 -10.42
C MET A 117 -1.08 0.60 -10.76
N PHE A 118 -1.27 -0.40 -11.63
CA PHE A 118 -0.20 -1.29 -12.05
C PHE A 118 0.83 -0.56 -12.91
N ARG A 119 2.08 -0.65 -12.54
CA ARG A 119 3.23 -0.03 -13.21
C ARG A 119 4.33 -1.05 -13.49
N PRO A 120 5.21 -0.85 -14.46
CA PRO A 120 5.24 0.30 -15.39
C PRO A 120 4.09 0.27 -16.39
N LEU A 121 3.56 1.44 -16.75
CA LEU A 121 2.60 1.58 -17.84
C LEU A 121 3.30 1.31 -19.19
N PRO A 122 2.57 0.99 -20.26
CA PRO A 122 3.11 0.91 -21.61
C PRO A 122 3.90 2.18 -21.99
N LYS A 123 4.94 2.04 -22.81
CA LYS A 123 5.90 3.12 -23.12
C LYS A 123 5.29 4.37 -23.76
N HIS A 124 4.12 4.25 -24.39
CA HIS A 124 3.41 5.37 -25.02
C HIS A 124 2.59 6.19 -24.02
N LEU A 125 2.45 5.72 -22.77
CA LEU A 125 1.81 6.45 -21.70
C LEU A 125 2.85 7.13 -20.80
N ASP A 126 2.52 8.32 -20.34
CA ASP A 126 3.36 9.09 -19.43
C ASP A 126 3.19 8.59 -17.99
N ASN A 127 4.16 7.80 -17.53
CA ASN A 127 4.15 7.22 -16.18
C ASN A 127 4.25 8.29 -15.07
N GLU A 128 5.02 9.36 -15.32
CA GLU A 128 5.18 10.43 -14.33
C GLU A 128 3.92 11.26 -14.21
N LYS A 129 3.31 11.59 -15.34
CA LYS A 129 2.00 12.25 -15.34
C LYS A 129 0.96 11.43 -14.59
N ALA A 130 0.87 10.13 -14.87
CA ALA A 130 -0.07 9.22 -14.20
C ALA A 130 0.14 9.21 -12.67
N ARG A 131 1.39 9.17 -12.21
CA ARG A 131 1.76 9.22 -10.81
C ARG A 131 1.35 10.55 -10.15
N CYS A 132 1.58 11.67 -10.82
CA CYS A 132 1.18 12.99 -10.35
C CYS A 132 -0.35 13.21 -10.37
N MET A 133 -1.06 12.53 -11.26
CA MET A 133 -2.53 12.63 -11.36
C MET A 133 -3.25 11.78 -10.32
N LEU A 134 -2.65 10.72 -9.81
CA LEU A 134 -3.26 9.86 -8.80
C LEU A 134 -3.54 10.67 -7.53
N ASN A 135 -4.77 10.56 -7.01
CA ASN A 135 -5.12 11.20 -5.76
C ASN A 135 -4.32 10.57 -4.60
N PRO A 136 -3.47 11.34 -3.90
CA PRO A 136 -2.66 10.79 -2.80
C PRO A 136 -3.49 10.12 -1.71
N ALA A 137 -4.68 10.62 -1.41
CA ALA A 137 -5.58 10.00 -0.42
C ALA A 137 -6.12 8.61 -0.83
N LYS A 138 -5.97 8.24 -2.11
CA LYS A 138 -6.33 6.92 -2.65
C LYS A 138 -5.12 6.10 -3.10
N ASP A 139 -3.91 6.63 -2.94
CA ASP A 139 -2.66 5.97 -3.34
C ASP A 139 -2.25 4.91 -2.32
N ILE A 140 -2.64 3.67 -2.55
CA ILE A 140 -2.32 2.58 -1.62
C ILE A 140 -0.94 1.96 -1.83
N ASP A 141 -0.26 2.29 -2.92
CA ASP A 141 1.08 1.78 -3.26
C ASP A 141 2.20 2.76 -2.89
N GLY A 142 1.82 3.96 -2.44
CA GLY A 142 2.77 5.00 -2.04
C GLY A 142 3.58 5.56 -3.20
N CYS A 143 3.00 5.66 -4.39
CA CYS A 143 3.73 6.06 -5.59
C CYS A 143 3.68 7.55 -5.90
N THR A 144 2.79 8.32 -5.27
CA THR A 144 2.71 9.77 -5.44
C THR A 144 3.84 10.49 -4.70
N ASP A 145 4.13 11.74 -5.08
CA ASP A 145 5.18 12.52 -4.41
C ASP A 145 4.85 12.78 -2.93
N LEU A 146 3.59 13.00 -2.59
CA LEU A 146 3.16 13.20 -1.20
C LEU A 146 3.32 11.93 -0.38
N SER A 147 2.93 10.77 -0.91
CA SER A 147 3.16 9.49 -0.25
C SER A 147 4.65 9.22 -0.02
N LEU A 148 5.49 9.51 -1.03
CA LEU A 148 6.95 9.34 -0.93
C LEU A 148 7.59 10.31 0.07
N ALA A 149 7.04 11.52 0.21
CA ALA A 149 7.50 12.49 1.20
C ALA A 149 7.05 12.14 2.64
N GLY A 150 6.11 11.20 2.80
CA GLY A 150 5.56 10.83 4.11
C GLY A 150 4.63 11.88 4.69
N GLU A 151 3.94 12.65 3.84
CA GLU A 151 3.04 13.75 4.23
C GLU A 151 1.56 13.34 4.28
N ILE A 152 1.30 12.02 4.16
CA ILE A 152 -0.05 11.45 4.21
C ILE A 152 -0.13 10.39 5.30
#